data_8c0b142389917b18eeeaeff1b9fc2843
#
_entry.id   8c0b142389917b18eeeaeff1b9fc2843
#
_cell.length_a   1.000
_cell.length_b   1.000
_cell.length_c   1.000
_cell.angle_alpha   90.00
_cell.angle_beta   90.00
_cell.angle_gamma   90.00
#
_symmetry.space_group_name_H-M   'P 1'
#
loop_
_entity.id
_entity.type
_entity.pdbx_description
1 polymer ?
#
loop_
_entity_poly.entity_id
_entity_poly.type
_entity_poly.pdbx_seq_one_letter_code
_entity_poly.pdbx_strand_id
1 'polypeptide(L)'
;VILYDAAYEAFITDPAIPRSIFTIEGAKECAIELCSLSKTAGFTGTRCGYTIVPHGLVRKTADGKDMELNAMWLRRQTTKFNGVPYIIQRGAEAVFTEEGIKQCRENIAFYQENARIMMAGFDKLGIKYFGGVHSPYLWVQCPNGMSSWEFFDFLLEKLAVVGTPGVGFGSMGEGYLRLTAFGSRENTIEAMERIVEGLK
;
A
#
# COMPACT_ATOMS: atom_id res chain seq x y z
N VAL A 1 -17.85 13.23 -2.40
CA VAL A 1 -17.35 12.00 -3.05
C VAL A 1 -16.19 11.47 -2.21
N ILE A 2 -16.19 10.17 -1.94
CA ILE A 2 -15.09 9.45 -1.31
C ILE A 2 -14.16 8.97 -2.43
N LEU A 3 -12.86 9.24 -2.31
CA LEU A 3 -11.82 8.63 -3.12
C LEU A 3 -11.19 7.51 -2.29
N TYR A 4 -11.52 6.27 -2.60
CA TYR A 4 -11.03 5.11 -1.86
C TYR A 4 -9.82 4.52 -2.57
N ASP A 5 -8.65 4.62 -1.93
CA ASP A 5 -7.40 4.06 -2.45
C ASP A 5 -7.27 2.61 -2.00
N ALA A 6 -7.49 1.68 -2.94
CA ALA A 6 -7.43 0.24 -2.74
C ALA A 6 -6.09 -0.38 -3.18
N ALA A 7 -5.01 0.41 -3.27
CA ALA A 7 -3.72 -0.05 -3.81
C ALA A 7 -3.09 -1.22 -3.04
N TYR A 8 -3.47 -1.44 -1.78
CA TYR A 8 -2.98 -2.53 -0.93
C TYR A 8 -4.06 -3.56 -0.54
N GLU A 9 -5.23 -3.54 -1.19
CA GLU A 9 -6.35 -4.44 -0.87
C GLU A 9 -5.97 -5.92 -0.87
N ALA A 10 -5.02 -6.31 -1.71
CA ALA A 10 -4.57 -7.68 -1.84
C ALA A 10 -3.85 -8.21 -0.58
N PHE A 11 -3.35 -7.32 0.29
CA PHE A 11 -2.74 -7.68 1.57
C PHE A 11 -3.77 -7.93 2.68
N ILE A 12 -5.03 -7.62 2.47
CA ILE A 12 -6.11 -7.87 3.44
C ILE A 12 -6.44 -9.36 3.42
N THR A 13 -6.18 -10.04 4.52
CA THR A 13 -6.44 -11.47 4.71
C THR A 13 -7.63 -11.77 5.63
N ASP A 14 -8.04 -10.79 6.45
CA ASP A 14 -9.22 -10.92 7.29
C ASP A 14 -10.49 -10.70 6.45
N PRO A 15 -11.38 -11.70 6.36
CA PRO A 15 -12.62 -11.58 5.59
C PRO A 15 -13.61 -10.55 6.18
N ALA A 16 -13.44 -10.13 7.42
CA ALA A 16 -14.26 -9.08 8.03
C ALA A 16 -13.88 -7.68 7.55
N ILE A 17 -12.69 -7.50 6.96
CA ILE A 17 -12.23 -6.22 6.44
C ILE A 17 -12.58 -6.10 4.96
N PRO A 18 -13.36 -5.11 4.54
CA PRO A 18 -13.70 -4.89 3.14
C PRO A 18 -12.46 -4.63 2.28
N ARG A 19 -12.29 -5.39 1.19
CA ARG A 19 -11.24 -5.15 0.19
C ARG A 19 -11.64 -4.11 -0.84
N SER A 20 -12.94 -3.92 -1.04
CA SER A 20 -13.52 -2.91 -1.92
C SER A 20 -14.57 -2.11 -1.17
N ILE A 21 -14.59 -0.80 -1.38
CA ILE A 21 -15.62 0.07 -0.80
C ILE A 21 -17.02 -0.30 -1.32
N PHE A 22 -17.11 -0.90 -2.49
CA PHE A 22 -18.40 -1.26 -3.10
C PHE A 22 -19.09 -2.48 -2.46
N THR A 23 -18.47 -3.11 -1.48
CA THR A 23 -19.13 -4.10 -0.61
C THR A 23 -19.98 -3.42 0.48
N ILE A 24 -19.84 -2.10 0.65
CA ILE A 24 -20.60 -1.31 1.61
C ILE A 24 -21.82 -0.73 0.91
N GLU A 25 -23.00 -0.91 1.51
CA GLU A 25 -24.26 -0.38 0.98
C GLU A 25 -24.20 1.15 0.81
N GLY A 26 -24.72 1.67 -0.30
CA GLY A 26 -24.69 3.10 -0.63
C GLY A 26 -23.36 3.60 -1.20
N ALA A 27 -22.26 2.84 -1.15
CA ALA A 27 -20.97 3.30 -1.63
C ALA A 27 -20.98 3.69 -3.13
N LYS A 28 -21.76 3.01 -3.96
CA LYS A 28 -21.88 3.33 -5.41
C LYS A 28 -22.43 4.71 -5.67
N GLU A 29 -23.13 5.29 -4.71
CA GLU A 29 -23.72 6.63 -4.81
C GLU A 29 -22.76 7.75 -4.37
N CYS A 30 -21.65 7.41 -3.71
CA CYS A 30 -20.76 8.39 -3.11
C CYS A 30 -19.27 8.13 -3.26
N ALA A 31 -18.84 7.01 -3.83
CA ALA A 31 -17.41 6.64 -3.88
C ALA A 31 -16.89 6.36 -5.28
N ILE A 32 -15.60 6.60 -5.44
CA ILE A 32 -14.75 6.18 -6.55
C ILE A 32 -13.65 5.32 -5.95
N GLU A 33 -13.38 4.15 -6.54
CA GLU A 33 -12.31 3.26 -6.09
C GLU A 33 -11.12 3.31 -7.04
N LEU A 34 -9.93 3.48 -6.48
CA LEU A 34 -8.67 3.51 -7.20
C LEU A 34 -7.89 2.23 -6.88
N CYS A 35 -7.64 1.41 -7.91
CA CYS A 35 -6.96 0.13 -7.80
C CYS A 35 -5.60 0.18 -8.49
N SER A 36 -4.64 -0.58 -7.97
CA SER A 36 -3.30 -0.64 -8.51
C SER A 36 -2.77 -2.07 -8.58
N LEU A 37 -2.22 -2.44 -9.73
CA LEU A 37 -1.51 -3.70 -9.88
C LEU A 37 -0.04 -3.64 -9.42
N SER A 38 0.43 -2.44 -9.04
CA SER A 38 1.82 -2.24 -8.60
C SER A 38 2.19 -3.14 -7.42
N LYS A 39 1.29 -3.28 -6.44
CA LYS A 39 1.55 -4.03 -5.22
C LYS A 39 0.95 -5.43 -5.26
N THR A 40 -0.15 -5.61 -5.98
CA THR A 40 -0.83 -6.89 -6.14
C THR A 40 -0.04 -7.85 -7.02
N ALA A 41 0.54 -7.34 -8.13
CA ALA A 41 1.14 -8.17 -9.18
C ALA A 41 2.54 -7.69 -9.63
N GLY A 42 3.20 -6.82 -8.87
CA GLY A 42 4.54 -6.33 -9.21
C GLY A 42 4.61 -5.34 -10.39
N PHE A 43 3.49 -4.73 -10.78
CA PHE A 43 3.40 -3.81 -11.93
C PHE A 43 3.96 -2.40 -11.63
N THR A 44 4.79 -2.24 -10.61
CA THR A 44 5.35 -0.93 -10.23
C THR A 44 6.10 -0.27 -11.39
N GLY A 45 6.91 -1.02 -12.14
CA GLY A 45 7.68 -0.51 -13.28
C GLY A 45 6.86 -0.34 -14.55
N THR A 46 5.79 -1.11 -14.73
CA THR A 46 4.93 -1.11 -15.93
C THR A 46 3.78 -0.11 -15.86
N ARG A 47 3.55 0.49 -14.68
CA ARG A 47 2.60 1.59 -14.44
C ARG A 47 1.15 1.24 -14.79
N CYS A 48 0.59 0.18 -14.20
CA CYS A 48 -0.79 -0.25 -14.45
C CYS A 48 -1.65 -0.18 -13.20
N GLY A 49 -2.80 0.44 -13.34
CA GLY A 49 -3.87 0.51 -12.35
C GLY A 49 -5.19 0.83 -13.06
N TYR A 50 -6.27 0.81 -12.32
CA TYR A 50 -7.59 1.13 -12.86
C TYR A 50 -8.43 1.87 -11.82
N THR A 51 -9.42 2.61 -12.30
CA THR A 51 -10.33 3.39 -11.46
C THR A 51 -11.76 2.95 -11.76
N ILE A 52 -12.51 2.66 -10.72
CA ILE A 52 -13.92 2.29 -10.81
C ILE A 52 -14.75 3.52 -10.45
N VAL A 53 -15.45 4.07 -11.44
CA VAL A 53 -16.41 5.16 -11.27
C VAL A 53 -17.79 4.62 -11.60
N PRO A 54 -18.69 4.43 -10.63
CA PRO A 54 -20.02 3.88 -10.88
C PRO A 54 -20.83 4.76 -11.84
N HIS A 55 -21.59 4.12 -12.74
CA HIS A 55 -22.69 4.80 -13.43
C HIS A 55 -23.74 5.23 -12.40
N GLY A 56 -24.34 6.36 -12.56
CA GLY A 56 -25.31 6.90 -11.59
C GLY A 56 -24.68 7.65 -10.41
N LEU A 57 -23.34 7.70 -10.31
CA LEU A 57 -22.68 8.60 -9.38
C LEU A 57 -22.82 10.05 -9.89
N VAL A 58 -23.86 10.73 -9.41
CA VAL A 58 -24.24 12.07 -9.85
C VAL A 58 -23.89 13.11 -8.81
N ARG A 59 -23.43 14.28 -9.24
CA ARG A 59 -23.19 15.46 -8.39
C ARG A 59 -23.76 16.72 -9.05
N LYS A 60 -24.14 17.68 -8.20
CA LYS A 60 -24.57 18.98 -8.67
C LYS A 60 -23.38 19.85 -9.07
N THR A 61 -23.48 20.49 -10.21
CA THR A 61 -22.58 21.57 -10.62
C THR A 61 -22.88 22.87 -9.87
N ALA A 62 -22.03 23.87 -9.99
CA ALA A 62 -22.21 25.16 -9.33
C ALA A 62 -23.51 25.87 -9.77
N ASP A 63 -24.00 25.61 -11.00
CA ASP A 63 -25.27 26.11 -11.54
C ASP A 63 -26.47 25.17 -11.25
N GLY A 64 -26.26 24.15 -10.39
CA GLY A 64 -27.34 23.28 -9.91
C GLY A 64 -27.73 22.12 -10.82
N LYS A 65 -27.08 21.96 -11.98
CA LYS A 65 -27.36 20.85 -12.90
C LYS A 65 -26.77 19.55 -12.43
N ASP A 66 -27.42 18.44 -12.77
CA ASP A 66 -26.87 17.11 -12.53
C ASP A 66 -25.73 16.80 -13.51
N MET A 67 -24.64 16.24 -12.95
CA MET A 67 -23.48 15.79 -13.71
C MET A 67 -23.13 14.36 -13.30
N GLU A 68 -23.13 13.45 -14.24
CA GLU A 68 -22.68 12.08 -14.05
C GLU A 68 -21.15 12.03 -14.08
N LEU A 69 -20.54 11.61 -12.96
CA LEU A 69 -19.08 11.60 -12.83
C LEU A 69 -18.41 10.55 -13.72
N ASN A 70 -19.08 9.42 -14.00
CA ASN A 70 -18.55 8.40 -14.92
C ASN A 70 -18.36 8.99 -16.33
N ALA A 71 -19.34 9.67 -16.89
CA ALA A 71 -19.25 10.29 -18.21
C ALA A 71 -18.12 11.33 -18.27
N MET A 72 -17.99 12.13 -17.20
CA MET A 72 -16.93 13.14 -17.06
C MET A 72 -15.54 12.49 -16.98
N TRP A 73 -15.41 11.42 -16.21
CA TRP A 73 -14.17 10.65 -16.07
C TRP A 73 -13.77 9.98 -17.40
N LEU A 74 -14.72 9.36 -18.08
CA LEU A 74 -14.50 8.74 -19.39
C LEU A 74 -13.99 9.79 -20.40
N ARG A 75 -14.63 10.94 -20.46
CA ARG A 75 -14.21 12.06 -21.33
C ARG A 75 -12.77 12.49 -21.03
N ARG A 76 -12.43 12.67 -19.75
CA ARG A 76 -11.08 13.03 -19.34
C ARG A 76 -10.08 11.96 -19.74
N GLN A 77 -10.35 10.69 -19.42
CA GLN A 77 -9.47 9.56 -19.67
C GLN A 77 -9.16 9.42 -21.16
N THR A 78 -10.17 9.41 -22.00
CA THR A 78 -10.05 9.25 -23.46
C THR A 78 -9.42 10.47 -24.15
N THR A 79 -9.40 11.63 -23.51
CA THR A 79 -8.79 12.85 -24.07
C THR A 79 -7.35 13.06 -23.60
N LYS A 80 -7.02 12.69 -22.35
CA LYS A 80 -5.74 13.04 -21.72
C LYS A 80 -4.71 11.89 -21.76
N PHE A 81 -5.16 10.63 -21.72
CA PHE A 81 -4.25 9.51 -21.50
C PHE A 81 -4.50 8.31 -22.42
N ASN A 82 -5.74 7.93 -22.69
CA ASN A 82 -6.20 6.75 -23.46
C ASN A 82 -5.88 5.38 -22.82
N GLY A 83 -5.16 5.34 -21.73
CA GLY A 83 -4.78 4.10 -21.03
C GLY A 83 -3.31 3.72 -21.21
N VAL A 84 -2.89 2.69 -20.46
CA VAL A 84 -1.54 2.14 -20.54
C VAL A 84 -1.33 1.37 -21.86
N PRO A 85 -0.06 1.11 -22.29
CA PRO A 85 0.21 0.37 -23.51
C PRO A 85 -0.54 -0.98 -23.56
N TYR A 86 -1.01 -1.36 -24.75
CA TYR A 86 -1.83 -2.57 -24.95
C TYR A 86 -1.16 -3.84 -24.41
N ILE A 87 0.14 -3.99 -24.58
CA ILE A 87 0.90 -5.16 -24.06
C ILE A 87 0.81 -5.23 -22.52
N ILE A 88 0.81 -4.08 -21.84
CA ILE A 88 0.66 -4.02 -20.38
C ILE A 88 -0.79 -4.37 -19.96
N GLN A 89 -1.79 -3.95 -20.74
CA GLN A 89 -3.18 -4.34 -20.52
C GLN A 89 -3.37 -5.86 -20.66
N ARG A 90 -2.73 -6.49 -21.65
CA ARG A 90 -2.75 -7.95 -21.81
C ARG A 90 -2.07 -8.68 -20.65
N GLY A 91 -0.94 -8.13 -20.15
CA GLY A 91 -0.33 -8.64 -18.92
C GLY A 91 -1.22 -8.47 -17.70
N ALA A 92 -1.91 -7.33 -17.59
CA ALA A 92 -2.87 -7.09 -16.52
C ALA A 92 -4.07 -8.05 -16.55
N GLU A 93 -4.58 -8.39 -17.73
CA GLU A 93 -5.63 -9.40 -17.90
C GLU A 93 -5.20 -10.76 -17.35
N ALA A 94 -3.95 -11.16 -17.57
CA ALA A 94 -3.43 -12.43 -17.05
C ALA A 94 -3.40 -12.49 -15.51
N VAL A 95 -3.28 -11.35 -14.82
CA VAL A 95 -3.34 -11.27 -13.35
C VAL A 95 -4.67 -11.82 -12.81
N PHE A 96 -5.76 -11.66 -13.56
CA PHE A 96 -7.11 -12.06 -13.14
C PHE A 96 -7.48 -13.49 -13.55
N THR A 97 -6.58 -14.24 -14.17
CA THR A 97 -6.74 -15.68 -14.38
C THR A 97 -6.53 -16.44 -13.05
N GLU A 98 -6.99 -17.69 -12.96
CA GLU A 98 -6.77 -18.54 -11.77
C GLU A 98 -5.28 -18.65 -11.44
N GLU A 99 -4.44 -18.89 -12.44
CA GLU A 99 -2.99 -18.99 -12.27
C GLU A 99 -2.37 -17.64 -11.86
N GLY A 100 -2.78 -16.52 -12.48
CA GLY A 100 -2.32 -15.19 -12.13
C GLY A 100 -2.68 -14.81 -10.68
N ILE A 101 -3.91 -15.08 -10.26
CA ILE A 101 -4.37 -14.85 -8.88
C ILE A 101 -3.55 -15.70 -7.90
N LYS A 102 -3.29 -16.97 -8.24
CA LYS A 102 -2.48 -17.86 -7.40
C LYS A 102 -1.07 -17.31 -7.22
N GLN A 103 -0.37 -16.96 -8.30
CA GLN A 103 0.98 -16.39 -8.25
C GLN A 103 1.03 -15.07 -7.46
N CYS A 104 0.04 -14.20 -7.64
CA CYS A 104 -0.05 -12.97 -6.85
C CYS A 104 -0.19 -13.25 -5.36
N ARG A 105 -1.02 -14.24 -4.97
CA ARG A 105 -1.19 -14.63 -3.57
C ARG A 105 0.09 -15.20 -2.97
N GLU A 106 0.85 -16.00 -3.72
CA GLU A 106 2.14 -16.54 -3.30
C GLU A 106 3.15 -15.40 -3.03
N ASN A 107 3.24 -14.41 -3.93
CA ASN A 107 4.09 -13.24 -3.74
C ASN A 107 3.67 -12.40 -2.52
N ILE A 108 2.37 -12.20 -2.32
CA ILE A 108 1.85 -11.46 -1.16
C ILE A 108 2.17 -12.21 0.13
N ALA A 109 1.98 -13.53 0.16
CA ALA A 109 2.33 -14.35 1.32
C ALA A 109 3.83 -14.29 1.65
N PHE A 110 4.70 -14.21 0.63
CA PHE A 110 6.12 -13.98 0.81
C PHE A 110 6.41 -12.67 1.55
N TYR A 111 5.79 -11.57 1.14
CA TYR A 111 5.96 -10.26 1.80
C TYR A 111 5.32 -10.20 3.19
N GLN A 112 4.20 -10.86 3.39
CA GLN A 112 3.58 -10.97 4.71
C GLN A 112 4.47 -11.74 5.70
N GLU A 113 5.21 -12.74 5.22
CA GLU A 113 6.19 -13.43 6.05
C GLU A 113 7.38 -12.53 6.41
N ASN A 114 7.86 -11.69 5.48
CA ASN A 114 8.86 -10.67 5.80
C ASN A 114 8.36 -9.72 6.90
N ALA A 115 7.10 -9.29 6.80
CA ALA A 115 6.50 -8.45 7.84
C ALA A 115 6.45 -9.17 9.19
N ARG A 116 6.10 -10.47 9.23
CA ARG A 116 6.10 -11.27 10.48
C ARG A 116 7.49 -11.37 11.11
N ILE A 117 8.54 -11.53 10.30
CA ILE A 117 9.94 -11.54 10.79
C ILE A 117 10.28 -10.20 11.44
N MET A 118 9.89 -9.09 10.81
CA MET A 118 10.13 -7.75 11.38
C MET A 118 9.35 -7.55 12.67
N MET A 119 8.07 -7.89 12.70
CA MET A 119 7.23 -7.81 13.91
C MET A 119 7.84 -8.60 15.07
N ALA A 120 8.24 -9.85 14.82
CA ALA A 120 8.88 -10.70 15.84
C ALA A 120 10.21 -10.12 16.37
N GLY A 121 10.96 -9.40 15.54
CA GLY A 121 12.17 -8.70 15.97
C GLY A 121 11.87 -7.52 16.90
N PHE A 122 10.87 -6.71 16.58
CA PHE A 122 10.46 -5.59 17.43
C PHE A 122 9.78 -6.05 18.71
N ASP A 123 9.02 -7.14 18.69
CA ASP A 123 8.45 -7.76 19.88
C ASP A 123 9.54 -8.17 20.88
N LYS A 124 10.67 -8.75 20.41
CA LYS A 124 11.83 -9.10 21.26
C LYS A 124 12.47 -7.88 21.94
N LEU A 125 12.39 -6.72 21.28
CA LEU A 125 12.93 -5.47 21.80
C LEU A 125 11.92 -4.68 22.66
N GLY A 126 10.65 -5.10 22.69
CA GLY A 126 9.58 -4.35 23.34
C GLY A 126 9.28 -3.01 22.63
N ILE A 127 9.66 -2.86 21.38
CA ILE A 127 9.43 -1.64 20.58
C ILE A 127 8.03 -1.71 19.96
N LYS A 128 7.25 -0.67 20.20
CA LYS A 128 5.89 -0.56 19.66
C LYS A 128 5.91 -0.28 18.15
N TYR A 129 5.04 -0.96 17.44
CA TYR A 129 4.83 -0.76 16.01
C TYR A 129 3.34 -0.90 15.65
N PHE A 130 3.01 -0.47 14.42
CA PHE A 130 1.68 -0.62 13.81
C PHE A 130 1.84 -1.14 12.39
N GLY A 131 0.79 -1.77 11.85
CA GLY A 131 0.80 -2.34 10.50
C GLY A 131 1.41 -3.73 10.44
N GLY A 132 1.86 -4.16 9.26
CA GLY A 132 2.50 -5.47 9.02
C GLY A 132 1.54 -6.64 8.81
N VAL A 133 0.25 -6.54 9.16
CA VAL A 133 -0.74 -7.62 9.01
C VAL A 133 -1.48 -7.49 7.67
N HIS A 134 -2.13 -6.35 7.44
CA HIS A 134 -2.91 -6.07 6.21
C HIS A 134 -2.20 -5.03 5.33
N SER A 135 -0.91 -4.85 5.53
CA SER A 135 -0.06 -3.89 4.83
C SER A 135 1.37 -4.42 4.80
N PRO A 136 2.14 -4.16 3.73
CA PRO A 136 3.55 -4.52 3.66
C PRO A 136 4.46 -3.55 4.44
N TYR A 137 3.90 -2.67 5.24
CA TYR A 137 4.65 -1.67 5.99
C TYR A 137 4.48 -1.84 7.49
N LEU A 138 5.59 -1.61 8.21
CA LEU A 138 5.59 -1.42 9.65
C LEU A 138 5.86 0.05 9.95
N TRP A 139 5.07 0.62 10.83
CA TRP A 139 5.21 1.95 11.39
C TRP A 139 5.76 1.81 12.80
N VAL A 140 7.07 1.97 12.95
CA VAL A 140 7.83 1.62 14.16
C VAL A 140 8.05 2.89 14.99
N GLN A 141 7.73 2.84 16.26
CA GLN A 141 8.04 3.93 17.19
C GLN A 141 9.57 4.00 17.41
N CYS A 142 10.15 5.17 17.29
CA CYS A 142 11.58 5.36 17.53
C CYS A 142 11.89 5.07 19.01
N PRO A 143 12.91 4.24 19.30
CA PRO A 143 13.28 3.89 20.67
C PRO A 143 13.98 5.06 21.38
N ASN A 144 14.01 5.01 22.72
CA ASN A 144 14.79 5.91 23.58
C ASN A 144 14.50 7.41 23.38
N GLY A 145 13.30 7.75 22.88
CA GLY A 145 12.92 9.15 22.62
C GLY A 145 13.63 9.78 21.42
N MET A 146 14.26 9.00 20.56
CA MET A 146 14.88 9.50 19.33
C MET A 146 13.82 10.14 18.42
N SER A 147 14.22 11.22 17.74
CA SER A 147 13.46 11.75 16.61
C SER A 147 13.49 10.79 15.42
N SER A 148 12.63 11.03 14.44
CA SER A 148 12.60 10.23 13.19
C SER A 148 13.93 10.21 12.47
N TRP A 149 14.64 11.35 12.43
CA TRP A 149 15.93 11.46 11.77
C TRP A 149 17.07 10.84 12.58
N GLU A 150 17.10 11.04 13.90
CA GLU A 150 18.13 10.40 14.76
C GLU A 150 18.07 8.89 14.66
N PHE A 151 16.85 8.30 14.64
CA PHE A 151 16.72 6.85 14.49
C PHE A 151 17.07 6.38 13.07
N PHE A 152 16.74 7.16 12.04
CA PHE A 152 17.18 6.88 10.67
C PHE A 152 18.71 6.86 10.56
N ASP A 153 19.38 7.90 11.07
CA ASP A 153 20.85 8.03 11.03
C ASP A 153 21.51 6.89 11.81
N PHE A 154 20.97 6.53 12.98
CA PHE A 154 21.44 5.39 13.75
C PHE A 154 21.34 4.07 12.97
N LEU A 155 20.19 3.81 12.34
CA LEU A 155 20.01 2.59 11.54
C LEU A 155 20.96 2.56 10.34
N LEU A 156 21.11 3.67 9.65
CA LEU A 156 21.97 3.78 8.46
C LEU A 156 23.45 3.63 8.83
N GLU A 157 23.95 4.45 9.77
CA GLU A 157 25.38 4.54 10.07
C GLU A 157 25.91 3.39 10.91
N LYS A 158 25.11 2.87 11.86
CA LYS A 158 25.54 1.84 12.79
C LYS A 158 25.16 0.44 12.36
N LEU A 159 24.01 0.30 11.68
CA LEU A 159 23.44 -1.01 11.37
C LEU A 159 23.35 -1.30 9.87
N ALA A 160 23.67 -0.31 9.01
CA ALA A 160 23.54 -0.39 7.55
C ALA A 160 22.12 -0.83 7.12
N VAL A 161 21.10 -0.29 7.80
CA VAL A 161 19.68 -0.51 7.50
C VAL A 161 19.05 0.82 7.11
N VAL A 162 18.24 0.80 6.05
CA VAL A 162 17.54 1.99 5.55
C VAL A 162 16.04 1.86 5.80
N GLY A 163 15.48 2.85 6.48
CA GLY A 163 14.03 3.04 6.64
C GLY A 163 13.58 4.38 6.06
N THR A 164 12.33 4.76 6.29
CA THR A 164 11.81 6.08 5.94
C THR A 164 11.44 6.83 7.21
N PRO A 165 12.06 8.00 7.50
CA PRO A 165 11.69 8.81 8.66
C PRO A 165 10.21 9.17 8.63
N GLY A 166 9.52 8.97 9.74
CA GLY A 166 8.07 9.18 9.82
C GLY A 166 7.67 10.63 9.60
N VAL A 167 8.50 11.59 10.02
CA VAL A 167 8.27 13.01 9.77
C VAL A 167 8.15 13.34 8.27
N GLY A 168 8.70 12.52 7.39
CA GLY A 168 8.53 12.66 5.94
C GLY A 168 7.08 12.46 5.46
N PHE A 169 6.20 11.92 6.31
CA PHE A 169 4.76 11.77 6.05
C PHE A 169 3.90 12.87 6.72
N GLY A 170 4.53 13.86 7.31
CA GLY A 170 3.90 14.97 8.03
C GLY A 170 4.33 15.04 9.49
N SER A 171 4.02 16.15 10.15
CA SER A 171 4.48 16.43 11.52
C SER A 171 4.03 15.39 12.55
N MET A 172 2.89 14.74 12.34
CA MET A 172 2.39 13.69 13.23
C MET A 172 3.16 12.37 13.10
N GLY A 173 4.04 12.27 12.10
CA GLY A 173 4.96 11.14 11.93
C GLY A 173 6.26 11.27 12.70
N GLU A 174 6.48 12.38 13.40
CA GLU A 174 7.69 12.57 14.22
C GLU A 174 7.76 11.52 15.35
N GLY A 175 8.97 10.99 15.60
CA GLY A 175 9.19 9.90 16.55
C GLY A 175 8.81 8.51 16.02
N TYR A 176 8.60 8.40 14.70
CA TYR A 176 8.34 7.12 14.02
C TYR A 176 9.25 6.92 12.82
N LEU A 177 9.37 5.66 12.38
CA LEU A 177 10.08 5.26 11.18
C LEU A 177 9.28 4.17 10.45
N ARG A 178 9.16 4.28 9.12
CA ARG A 178 8.52 3.26 8.31
C ARG A 178 9.53 2.27 7.75
N LEU A 179 9.30 0.98 7.98
CA LEU A 179 9.97 -0.12 7.29
C LEU A 179 9.04 -0.78 6.28
N THR A 180 9.63 -1.42 5.28
CA THR A 180 8.90 -2.12 4.21
C THR A 180 9.27 -3.59 4.16
N ALA A 181 8.27 -4.44 3.92
CA ALA A 181 8.43 -5.87 3.71
C ALA A 181 8.78 -6.25 2.25
N PHE A 182 8.88 -5.28 1.34
CA PHE A 182 9.19 -5.49 -0.08
C PHE A 182 10.70 -5.75 -0.33
N GLY A 183 11.33 -6.55 0.49
CA GLY A 183 12.72 -6.96 0.34
C GLY A 183 12.87 -8.45 0.05
N SER A 184 14.11 -8.91 -0.14
CA SER A 184 14.39 -10.34 -0.09
C SER A 184 14.25 -10.86 1.36
N ARG A 185 14.02 -12.17 1.49
CA ARG A 185 13.92 -12.82 2.79
C ARG A 185 15.23 -12.70 3.58
N GLU A 186 16.32 -12.95 2.89
CA GLU A 186 17.67 -12.94 3.46
C GLU A 186 18.01 -11.56 4.02
N ASN A 187 17.80 -10.51 3.21
CA ASN A 187 18.06 -9.13 3.65
C ASN A 187 17.13 -8.70 4.79
N THR A 188 15.88 -9.19 4.81
CA THR A 188 14.94 -8.89 5.90
C THR A 188 15.41 -9.52 7.22
N ILE A 189 15.85 -10.78 7.17
CA ILE A 189 16.40 -11.50 8.36
C ILE A 189 17.64 -10.78 8.84
N GLU A 190 18.61 -10.53 7.96
CA GLU A 190 19.88 -9.88 8.30
C GLU A 190 19.66 -8.48 8.90
N ALA A 191 18.77 -7.68 8.31
CA ALA A 191 18.45 -6.34 8.83
C ALA A 191 17.85 -6.44 10.24
N MET A 192 16.96 -7.39 10.49
CA MET A 192 16.36 -7.56 11.81
C MET A 192 17.35 -8.09 12.86
N GLU A 193 18.27 -8.97 12.47
CA GLU A 193 19.37 -9.42 13.36
C GLU A 193 20.22 -8.23 13.80
N ARG A 194 20.65 -7.39 12.84
CA ARG A 194 21.43 -6.17 13.13
C ARG A 194 20.67 -5.19 14.04
N ILE A 195 19.37 -4.98 13.80
CA ILE A 195 18.53 -4.10 14.62
C ILE A 195 18.42 -4.66 16.04
N VAL A 196 18.15 -5.97 16.18
CA VAL A 196 17.99 -6.61 17.50
C VAL A 196 19.30 -6.59 18.28
N GLU A 197 20.45 -6.75 17.64
CA GLU A 197 21.76 -6.68 18.31
C GLU A 197 22.12 -5.23 18.67
N GLY A 198 21.88 -4.29 17.79
CA GLY A 198 22.29 -2.90 17.96
C GLY A 198 21.41 -2.09 18.94
N LEU A 199 20.22 -2.59 19.27
CA LEU A 199 19.28 -1.94 20.21
C LEU A 199 19.16 -2.65 21.57
N LYS A 200 19.91 -3.72 21.81
CA LYS A 200 20.04 -4.35 23.14
C LYS A 200 20.87 -3.47 24.06
#